data_271f2dd2b0ca589fc297ffc6941ad4b4
#
_entry.id   271f2dd2b0ca589fc297ffc6941ad4b4
#
_cell.length_a   1.000
_cell.length_b   1.000
_cell.length_c   1.000
_cell.angle_alpha   90.00
_cell.angle_beta   90.00
_cell.angle_gamma   90.00
#
_symmetry.space_group_name_H-M   'P 1'
#
loop_
_entity.id
_entity.type
_entity.pdbx_description
1 polymer ?
#
loop_
_entity_poly.entity_id
_entity_poly.type
_entity_poly.pdbx_seq_one_letter_code
_entity_poly.pdbx_strand_id
1 'polypeptide(L)'
;NQLQGYKKHFFMGGSANWGDLNGFLKNNIKDIKIHEEGSYSFPETNAWGISDYHLLQETHKVLIEESEPFIAMVLTAGHHRPYTIPKDVPGFEKSGFTPKHRNYSFGEDDYYAFKFMDFALGQFIAEAKNADYFENTLFVVYGDHGSHGNHLSLTHGDLSLHSYHVPMIIYGPGLNIFPSVHSEIISEIDIFPSIFSLLNIPHENHSLGRNFLENPKTEQLAFLFSASSQRYGLVTNSQYLIHSTKESYNLFDPFDISSSPIELEISSKSENLATLSTGFYETARYLRYANSRGIK
;
A
#
# COMPACT_ATOMS: atom_id res chain seq x y z
N ASN A 1 2.20 -10.34 19.82
CA ASN A 1 0.96 -10.98 20.38
C ASN A 1 -0.27 -10.05 20.39
N GLN A 2 -0.22 -8.93 19.70
CA GLN A 2 -1.31 -7.95 19.66
C GLN A 2 -2.59 -8.46 18.98
N LEU A 3 -2.47 -9.49 18.13
CA LEU A 3 -3.57 -10.13 17.42
C LEU A 3 -3.95 -11.48 18.05
N GLN A 4 -3.85 -11.58 19.37
CA GLN A 4 -4.31 -12.79 20.08
C GLN A 4 -5.84 -12.93 19.92
N GLY A 5 -6.30 -14.11 19.56
CA GLY A 5 -7.72 -14.36 19.27
C GLY A 5 -8.14 -14.10 17.82
N TYR A 6 -7.24 -13.60 16.98
CA TYR A 6 -7.50 -13.45 15.54
C TYR A 6 -6.81 -14.57 14.75
N LYS A 7 -7.52 -15.14 13.78
CA LYS A 7 -6.91 -15.92 12.70
C LYS A 7 -6.16 -14.95 11.77
N LYS A 8 -5.03 -15.36 11.27
CA LYS A 8 -4.16 -14.50 10.45
C LYS A 8 -3.89 -15.19 9.13
N HIS A 9 -4.29 -14.54 8.06
CA HIS A 9 -4.15 -15.04 6.70
C HIS A 9 -3.36 -14.07 5.85
N PHE A 10 -2.49 -14.60 5.02
CA PHE A 10 -1.85 -13.87 3.94
C PHE A 10 -2.11 -14.61 2.63
N PHE A 11 -2.57 -13.90 1.64
CA PHE A 11 -2.90 -14.43 0.31
C PHE A 11 -2.08 -13.73 -0.75
N MET A 12 -1.47 -14.49 -1.64
CA MET A 12 -0.87 -13.97 -2.87
C MET A 12 -1.01 -14.99 -4.00
N GLY A 13 -1.10 -14.51 -5.25
CA GLY A 13 -1.31 -15.37 -6.40
C GLY A 13 -0.12 -16.25 -6.75
N GLY A 14 1.08 -15.79 -6.53
CA GLY A 14 2.34 -16.46 -6.81
C GLY A 14 3.03 -17.01 -5.57
N SER A 15 4.35 -17.18 -5.65
CA SER A 15 5.16 -17.76 -4.58
C SER A 15 5.53 -16.75 -3.51
N ALA A 16 5.25 -17.07 -2.25
CA ALA A 16 5.67 -16.27 -1.09
C ALA A 16 7.20 -16.34 -0.83
N ASN A 17 7.93 -17.13 -1.57
CA ASN A 17 9.40 -17.07 -1.55
C ASN A 17 9.94 -15.84 -2.27
N TRP A 18 9.12 -15.19 -3.11
CA TRP A 18 9.47 -13.90 -3.69
C TRP A 18 9.72 -12.85 -2.58
N GLY A 19 10.87 -12.17 -2.65
CA GLY A 19 11.25 -11.17 -1.65
C GLY A 19 11.38 -11.69 -0.21
N ASP A 20 11.46 -13.02 -0.01
CA ASP A 20 11.48 -13.69 1.31
C ASP A 20 10.25 -13.39 2.18
N LEU A 21 9.09 -13.12 1.57
CA LEU A 21 7.85 -12.83 2.30
C LEU A 21 7.45 -13.96 3.24
N ASN A 22 7.61 -15.22 2.83
CA ASN A 22 7.31 -16.37 3.66
C ASN A 22 8.11 -16.36 4.97
N GLY A 23 9.44 -16.19 4.85
CA GLY A 23 10.34 -16.07 6.01
C GLY A 23 10.01 -14.88 6.88
N PHE A 24 9.81 -13.70 6.25
CA PHE A 24 9.46 -12.48 6.96
C PHE A 24 8.14 -12.61 7.74
N LEU A 25 7.08 -13.08 7.11
CA LEU A 25 5.76 -13.19 7.72
C LEU A 25 5.75 -14.20 8.86
N LYS A 26 6.31 -15.40 8.66
CA LYS A 26 6.36 -16.46 9.70
C LYS A 26 7.21 -16.07 10.90
N ASN A 27 8.28 -15.32 10.70
CA ASN A 27 9.13 -14.86 11.79
C ASN A 27 8.50 -13.71 12.61
N ASN A 28 7.64 -12.91 12.01
CA ASN A 28 7.07 -11.73 12.67
C ASN A 28 5.61 -11.90 13.11
N ILE A 29 4.85 -12.79 12.47
CA ILE A 29 3.44 -12.99 12.77
C ILE A 29 3.20 -14.44 13.17
N LYS A 30 3.01 -14.65 14.46
CA LYS A 30 2.76 -15.98 15.01
C LYS A 30 1.47 -16.57 14.43
N ASP A 31 1.52 -17.85 14.04
CA ASP A 31 0.38 -18.65 13.56
C ASP A 31 -0.28 -18.08 12.28
N ILE A 32 0.48 -17.34 11.45
CA ILE A 32 -0.01 -16.89 10.15
C ILE A 32 -0.13 -18.06 9.17
N LYS A 33 -1.28 -18.13 8.49
CA LYS A 33 -1.49 -19.04 7.36
C LYS A 33 -1.17 -18.30 6.07
N ILE A 34 -0.27 -18.85 5.28
CA ILE A 34 0.11 -18.31 3.98
C ILE A 34 -0.55 -19.16 2.91
N HIS A 35 -1.33 -18.50 2.05
CA HIS A 35 -1.97 -19.08 0.88
C HIS A 35 -1.25 -18.53 -0.35
N GLU A 36 -0.60 -19.40 -1.09
CA GLU A 36 0.29 -19.07 -2.20
C GLU A 36 0.14 -20.05 -3.36
N GLU A 37 0.90 -19.89 -4.43
CA GLU A 37 0.92 -20.83 -5.55
C GLU A 37 1.05 -22.30 -5.05
N GLY A 38 0.40 -23.22 -5.77
CA GLY A 38 0.33 -24.63 -5.36
C GLY A 38 -0.76 -24.93 -4.33
N SER A 39 -1.33 -23.95 -3.63
CA SER A 39 -2.48 -24.15 -2.73
C SER A 39 -3.84 -23.87 -3.42
N TYR A 40 -3.83 -23.33 -4.62
CA TYR A 40 -5.03 -22.94 -5.36
C TYR A 40 -5.43 -23.94 -6.43
N SER A 41 -6.73 -23.98 -6.74
CA SER A 41 -7.27 -24.85 -7.80
C SER A 41 -7.19 -24.23 -9.20
N PHE A 42 -6.91 -22.91 -9.30
CA PHE A 42 -6.85 -22.19 -10.55
C PHE A 42 -5.47 -22.23 -11.20
N PRO A 43 -5.40 -22.24 -12.54
CA PRO A 43 -4.12 -22.20 -13.22
C PRO A 43 -3.42 -20.84 -13.06
N GLU A 44 -2.10 -20.86 -13.08
CA GLU A 44 -1.30 -19.66 -13.15
C GLU A 44 -1.62 -18.85 -14.42
N THR A 45 -1.75 -17.55 -14.25
CA THR A 45 -2.01 -16.63 -15.36
C THR A 45 -0.71 -16.12 -15.97
N ASN A 46 0.32 -15.95 -15.15
CA ASN A 46 1.66 -15.52 -15.52
C ASN A 46 2.66 -15.82 -14.40
N ALA A 47 3.87 -15.28 -14.47
CA ALA A 47 4.92 -15.45 -13.47
C ALA A 47 4.56 -14.93 -12.05
N TRP A 48 3.46 -14.20 -11.91
CA TRP A 48 2.94 -13.72 -10.63
C TRP A 48 1.86 -14.63 -10.03
N GLY A 49 1.60 -15.76 -10.67
CA GLY A 49 0.66 -16.79 -10.22
C GLY A 49 -0.73 -16.65 -10.81
N ILE A 50 -1.75 -16.96 -10.02
CA ILE A 50 -3.16 -16.85 -10.42
C ILE A 50 -3.60 -15.39 -10.53
N SER A 51 -4.66 -15.12 -11.29
CA SER A 51 -5.17 -13.75 -11.46
C SER A 51 -5.77 -13.19 -10.17
N ASP A 52 -5.84 -11.87 -10.05
CA ASP A 52 -6.47 -11.20 -8.90
C ASP A 52 -7.93 -11.63 -8.69
N TYR A 53 -8.67 -11.87 -9.79
CA TYR A 53 -10.03 -12.38 -9.71
C TYR A 53 -10.09 -13.74 -9.01
N HIS A 54 -9.25 -14.68 -9.41
CA HIS A 54 -9.18 -16.00 -8.80
C HIS A 54 -8.61 -15.96 -7.38
N LEU A 55 -7.62 -15.10 -7.14
CA LEU A 55 -7.05 -14.87 -5.81
C LEU A 55 -8.12 -14.40 -4.82
N LEU A 56 -8.94 -13.44 -5.22
CA LEU A 56 -10.02 -12.91 -4.39
C LEU A 56 -11.15 -13.93 -4.19
N GLN A 57 -11.45 -14.79 -5.18
CA GLN A 57 -12.36 -15.91 -5.01
C GLN A 57 -11.84 -16.94 -3.99
N GLU A 58 -10.55 -17.32 -4.08
CA GLU A 58 -9.93 -18.23 -3.11
C GLU A 58 -9.89 -17.60 -1.70
N THR A 59 -9.62 -16.30 -1.63
CA THR A 59 -9.70 -15.55 -0.37
C THR A 59 -11.11 -15.63 0.22
N HIS A 60 -12.14 -15.35 -0.57
CA HIS A 60 -13.52 -15.42 -0.12
C HIS A 60 -13.89 -16.82 0.40
N LYS A 61 -13.52 -17.89 -0.32
CA LYS A 61 -13.75 -19.28 0.12
C LYS A 61 -13.15 -19.57 1.50
N VAL A 62 -11.95 -19.08 1.78
CA VAL A 62 -11.32 -19.28 3.08
C VAL A 62 -12.05 -18.47 4.15
N LEU A 63 -12.42 -17.22 3.87
CA LEU A 63 -13.01 -16.33 4.85
C LEU A 63 -14.44 -16.71 5.24
N ILE A 64 -15.24 -17.31 4.35
CA ILE A 64 -16.58 -17.81 4.70
C ILE A 64 -16.55 -19.01 5.65
N GLU A 65 -15.44 -19.75 5.68
CA GLU A 65 -15.25 -20.90 6.58
C GLU A 65 -14.69 -20.49 7.96
N GLU A 66 -14.23 -19.22 8.11
CA GLU A 66 -13.68 -18.76 9.39
C GLU A 66 -14.82 -18.40 10.36
N SER A 67 -14.80 -19.08 11.51
CA SER A 67 -15.76 -18.86 12.61
C SER A 67 -15.23 -17.93 13.71
N GLU A 68 -13.96 -17.60 13.67
CA GLU A 68 -13.29 -16.73 14.63
C GLU A 68 -12.92 -15.37 13.97
N PRO A 69 -12.72 -14.31 14.74
CA PRO A 69 -12.21 -13.05 14.19
C PRO A 69 -10.91 -13.28 13.40
N PHE A 70 -10.78 -12.59 12.28
CA PHE A 70 -9.61 -12.76 11.42
C PHE A 70 -8.99 -11.42 10.99
N ILE A 71 -7.72 -11.49 10.59
CA ILE A 71 -7.03 -10.51 9.78
C ILE A 71 -6.57 -11.22 8.51
N ALA A 72 -6.97 -10.71 7.37
CA ALA A 72 -6.57 -11.20 6.06
C ALA A 72 -5.83 -10.09 5.29
N MET A 73 -4.62 -10.38 4.85
CA MET A 73 -3.85 -9.53 3.95
C MET A 73 -3.83 -10.19 2.57
N VAL A 74 -4.24 -9.47 1.55
CA VAL A 74 -4.27 -9.96 0.17
C VAL A 74 -3.35 -9.09 -0.68
N LEU A 75 -2.30 -9.69 -1.22
CA LEU A 75 -1.37 -9.03 -2.13
C LEU A 75 -1.75 -9.37 -3.57
N THR A 76 -2.32 -8.39 -4.28
CA THR A 76 -2.64 -8.51 -5.69
C THR A 76 -1.42 -8.22 -6.57
N ALA A 77 -1.35 -8.80 -7.76
CA ALA A 77 -0.24 -8.59 -8.70
C ALA A 77 -0.71 -8.46 -10.16
N GLY A 78 -2.00 -8.39 -10.41
CA GLY A 78 -2.56 -8.34 -11.76
C GLY A 78 -2.21 -7.07 -12.52
N HIS A 79 -2.01 -5.94 -11.83
CA HIS A 79 -1.52 -4.69 -12.42
C HIS A 79 0.01 -4.62 -12.43
N HIS A 80 0.67 -5.74 -12.71
CA HIS A 80 2.12 -5.85 -12.92
C HIS A 80 2.43 -6.40 -14.31
N ARG A 81 3.56 -6.02 -14.88
CA ARG A 81 4.02 -6.60 -16.16
C ARG A 81 4.10 -8.13 -16.06
N PRO A 82 3.65 -8.88 -17.04
CA PRO A 82 3.28 -8.50 -18.41
C PRO A 82 1.82 -8.08 -18.61
N TYR A 83 1.06 -7.70 -17.60
CA TYR A 83 -0.33 -7.22 -17.65
C TYR A 83 -1.30 -8.26 -18.24
N THR A 84 -1.11 -9.51 -17.89
CA THR A 84 -1.89 -10.62 -18.44
C THR A 84 -3.25 -10.71 -17.75
N ILE A 85 -4.31 -10.72 -18.55
CA ILE A 85 -5.68 -10.93 -18.10
C ILE A 85 -6.15 -12.29 -18.58
N PRO A 86 -6.77 -13.13 -17.73
CA PRO A 86 -7.40 -14.38 -18.17
C PRO A 86 -8.48 -14.13 -19.25
N LYS A 87 -8.63 -15.07 -20.16
CA LYS A 87 -9.56 -14.90 -21.30
C LYS A 87 -11.01 -15.22 -20.97
N ASP A 88 -11.24 -15.95 -19.91
CA ASP A 88 -12.48 -16.66 -19.57
C ASP A 88 -13.05 -16.23 -18.22
N VAL A 89 -12.84 -14.97 -17.86
CA VAL A 89 -13.45 -14.40 -16.65
C VAL A 89 -14.84 -13.84 -16.99
N PRO A 90 -15.92 -14.41 -16.45
CA PRO A 90 -17.28 -13.97 -16.74
C PRO A 90 -17.50 -12.50 -16.34
N GLY A 91 -18.11 -11.72 -17.23
CA GLY A 91 -18.52 -10.36 -16.97
C GLY A 91 -17.43 -9.29 -17.14
N PHE A 92 -16.18 -9.67 -17.40
CA PHE A 92 -15.14 -8.69 -17.73
C PHE A 92 -15.01 -8.49 -19.24
N GLU A 93 -15.06 -7.24 -19.66
CA GLU A 93 -14.87 -6.85 -21.07
C GLU A 93 -13.79 -5.77 -21.20
N LYS A 94 -12.86 -5.99 -22.14
CA LYS A 94 -11.87 -5.00 -22.52
C LYS A 94 -12.54 -3.89 -23.34
N SER A 95 -12.89 -2.78 -22.71
CA SER A 95 -13.52 -1.65 -23.38
C SER A 95 -13.11 -0.31 -22.75
N GLY A 96 -13.29 0.79 -23.47
CA GLY A 96 -13.12 2.14 -22.97
C GLY A 96 -11.71 2.72 -23.06
N PHE A 97 -10.71 1.98 -23.57
CA PHE A 97 -9.40 2.56 -23.86
C PHE A 97 -9.50 3.55 -25.01
N THR A 98 -8.92 4.74 -24.83
CA THR A 98 -8.87 5.81 -25.82
C THR A 98 -7.48 6.42 -25.88
N PRO A 99 -7.09 7.12 -26.96
CA PRO A 99 -5.80 7.82 -27.03
C PRO A 99 -5.56 8.80 -25.86
N LYS A 100 -6.61 9.33 -25.26
CA LYS A 100 -6.51 10.22 -24.08
C LYS A 100 -5.90 9.46 -22.89
N HIS A 101 -6.17 8.17 -22.73
CA HIS A 101 -5.65 7.37 -21.63
C HIS A 101 -4.14 7.11 -21.76
N ARG A 102 -3.56 7.21 -22.96
CA ARG A 102 -2.11 7.09 -23.18
C ARG A 102 -1.29 8.12 -22.43
N ASN A 103 -1.90 9.23 -22.03
CA ASN A 103 -1.23 10.25 -21.23
C ASN A 103 -1.12 9.84 -19.75
N TYR A 104 -1.86 8.82 -19.30
CA TYR A 104 -1.97 8.40 -17.91
C TYR A 104 -1.59 6.93 -17.68
N SER A 105 -1.46 6.14 -18.73
CA SER A 105 -1.07 4.73 -18.64
C SER A 105 0.08 4.40 -19.58
N PHE A 106 0.75 3.31 -19.33
CA PHE A 106 1.86 2.81 -20.15
C PHE A 106 1.41 2.23 -21.48
N GLY A 107 0.14 1.94 -21.61
CA GLY A 107 -0.43 1.38 -22.80
C GLY A 107 -1.82 0.77 -22.55
N GLU A 108 -2.32 0.10 -23.56
CA GLU A 108 -3.64 -0.52 -23.55
C GLU A 108 -3.72 -1.70 -22.57
N ASP A 109 -2.68 -2.52 -22.52
CA ASP A 109 -2.64 -3.69 -21.65
C ASP A 109 -2.56 -3.29 -20.18
N ASP A 110 -1.78 -2.28 -19.84
CA ASP A 110 -1.71 -1.67 -18.52
C ASP A 110 -3.08 -1.13 -18.07
N TYR A 111 -3.72 -0.34 -18.93
CA TYR A 111 -5.06 0.18 -18.69
C TYR A 111 -6.08 -0.92 -18.40
N TYR A 112 -6.09 -1.98 -19.20
CA TYR A 112 -7.01 -3.09 -18.98
C TYR A 112 -6.66 -3.94 -17.77
N ALA A 113 -5.39 -4.09 -17.44
CA ALA A 113 -4.98 -4.78 -16.23
C ALA A 113 -5.46 -4.03 -14.97
N PHE A 114 -5.36 -2.70 -14.95
CA PHE A 114 -5.91 -1.89 -13.88
C PHE A 114 -7.43 -2.02 -13.77
N LYS A 115 -8.15 -1.92 -14.89
CA LYS A 115 -9.60 -2.17 -14.91
C LYS A 115 -9.99 -3.57 -14.45
N PHE A 116 -9.16 -4.55 -14.77
CA PHE A 116 -9.42 -5.93 -14.35
C PHE A 116 -9.25 -6.11 -12.84
N MET A 117 -8.25 -5.48 -12.24
CA MET A 117 -8.07 -5.46 -10.79
C MET A 117 -9.27 -4.80 -10.09
N ASP A 118 -9.72 -3.64 -10.57
CA ASP A 118 -10.92 -2.96 -10.06
C ASP A 118 -12.18 -3.82 -10.19
N PHE A 119 -12.36 -4.48 -11.34
CA PHE A 119 -13.45 -5.43 -11.55
C PHE A 119 -13.38 -6.60 -10.56
N ALA A 120 -12.20 -7.19 -10.38
CA ALA A 120 -12.00 -8.32 -9.46
C ALA A 120 -12.34 -7.94 -8.01
N LEU A 121 -11.90 -6.76 -7.57
CA LEU A 121 -12.26 -6.21 -6.26
C LEU A 121 -13.77 -5.98 -6.13
N GLY A 122 -14.40 -5.43 -7.18
CA GLY A 122 -15.85 -5.23 -7.22
C GLY A 122 -16.64 -6.54 -7.07
N GLN A 123 -16.21 -7.62 -7.75
CA GLN A 123 -16.81 -8.95 -7.62
C GLN A 123 -16.63 -9.51 -6.20
N PHE A 124 -15.43 -9.40 -5.65
CA PHE A 124 -15.16 -9.83 -4.28
C PHE A 124 -16.08 -9.14 -3.26
N ILE A 125 -16.23 -7.83 -3.33
CA ILE A 125 -17.13 -7.07 -2.44
C ILE A 125 -18.59 -7.47 -2.67
N ALA A 126 -19.00 -7.75 -3.92
CA ALA A 126 -20.36 -8.20 -4.22
C ALA A 126 -20.66 -9.59 -3.63
N GLU A 127 -19.72 -10.51 -3.68
CA GLU A 127 -19.82 -11.83 -3.05
C GLU A 127 -19.78 -11.71 -1.52
N ALA A 128 -18.87 -10.92 -0.98
CA ALA A 128 -18.71 -10.69 0.45
C ALA A 128 -20.01 -10.18 1.10
N LYS A 129 -20.78 -9.33 0.41
CA LYS A 129 -22.07 -8.81 0.90
C LYS A 129 -23.10 -9.89 1.27
N ASN A 130 -22.92 -11.10 0.76
CA ASN A 130 -23.81 -12.23 1.06
C ASN A 130 -23.22 -13.16 2.14
N ALA A 131 -22.07 -12.83 2.72
CA ALA A 131 -21.38 -13.63 3.72
C ALA A 131 -21.53 -13.05 5.13
N ASP A 132 -21.58 -13.91 6.13
CA ASP A 132 -21.76 -13.55 7.54
C ASP A 132 -20.67 -12.62 8.08
N TYR A 133 -19.47 -12.70 7.53
CA TYR A 133 -18.36 -11.84 7.96
C TYR A 133 -18.49 -10.38 7.51
N PHE A 134 -19.32 -10.07 6.49
CA PHE A 134 -19.30 -8.77 5.81
C PHE A 134 -19.58 -7.59 6.75
N GLU A 135 -20.67 -7.66 7.52
CA GLU A 135 -21.08 -6.57 8.42
C GLU A 135 -20.08 -6.33 9.57
N ASN A 136 -19.27 -7.33 9.90
CA ASN A 136 -18.28 -7.26 10.98
C ASN A 136 -16.84 -7.09 10.46
N THR A 137 -16.67 -6.73 9.18
CA THR A 137 -15.35 -6.60 8.56
C THR A 137 -15.06 -5.16 8.15
N LEU A 138 -13.87 -4.70 8.49
CA LEU A 138 -13.30 -3.47 7.96
C LEU A 138 -12.41 -3.82 6.77
N PHE A 139 -12.77 -3.30 5.60
CA PHE A 139 -11.99 -3.44 4.37
C PHE A 139 -11.07 -2.22 4.23
N VAL A 140 -9.77 -2.47 4.08
CA VAL A 140 -8.77 -1.44 3.85
C VAL A 140 -8.05 -1.76 2.54
N VAL A 141 -8.21 -0.91 1.55
CA VAL A 141 -7.64 -1.07 0.21
C VAL A 141 -6.67 0.08 -0.04
N TYR A 142 -5.44 -0.24 -0.37
CA TYR A 142 -4.42 0.76 -0.69
C TYR A 142 -3.42 0.20 -1.70
N GLY A 143 -2.72 1.09 -2.41
CA GLY A 143 -1.60 0.69 -3.26
C GLY A 143 -0.34 0.54 -2.42
N ASP A 144 0.53 -0.39 -2.78
CA ASP A 144 1.85 -0.58 -2.19
C ASP A 144 2.88 0.42 -2.77
N HIS A 145 2.68 0.83 -4.01
CA HIS A 145 3.43 1.90 -4.69
C HIS A 145 2.68 2.39 -5.91
N GLY A 146 3.04 3.58 -6.38
CA GLY A 146 2.55 4.15 -7.62
C GLY A 146 3.32 3.62 -8.83
N SER A 147 2.99 4.15 -10.00
CA SER A 147 3.62 3.76 -11.26
C SER A 147 5.04 4.31 -11.39
N HIS A 148 5.96 3.49 -11.84
CA HIS A 148 7.36 3.88 -12.11
C HIS A 148 7.61 4.38 -13.56
N GLY A 149 6.58 4.80 -14.29
CA GLY A 149 6.71 5.17 -15.69
C GLY A 149 7.21 6.59 -15.94
N ASN A 150 8.02 6.71 -16.98
CA ASN A 150 8.55 8.00 -17.48
C ASN A 150 7.51 8.87 -18.21
N HIS A 151 6.24 8.49 -18.19
CA HIS A 151 5.20 9.13 -19.02
C HIS A 151 4.48 10.28 -18.35
N LEU A 152 4.62 10.38 -17.05
CA LEU A 152 4.15 11.54 -16.30
C LEU A 152 5.34 12.46 -16.13
N SER A 153 5.20 13.68 -16.57
CA SER A 153 6.19 14.76 -16.44
C SER A 153 6.44 15.20 -14.98
N LEU A 154 6.14 14.33 -14.04
CA LEU A 154 6.23 14.57 -12.61
C LEU A 154 7.61 14.19 -12.13
N THR A 155 8.54 15.08 -12.25
CA THR A 155 9.92 14.80 -11.88
C THR A 155 10.37 15.73 -10.77
N HIS A 156 10.13 15.32 -9.55
CA HIS A 156 10.93 15.83 -8.45
C HIS A 156 12.21 14.99 -8.35
N GLY A 157 13.09 15.11 -9.34
CA GLY A 157 14.34 14.34 -9.41
C GLY A 157 14.10 12.82 -9.38
N ASP A 158 15.01 12.08 -8.77
CA ASP A 158 14.92 10.61 -8.64
C ASP A 158 13.86 10.13 -7.63
N LEU A 159 13.30 11.04 -6.85
CA LEU A 159 12.19 10.77 -5.94
C LEU A 159 10.89 11.32 -6.53
N SER A 160 10.40 10.69 -7.57
CA SER A 160 9.14 11.06 -8.21
C SER A 160 7.96 10.75 -7.28
N LEU A 161 7.25 11.78 -6.81
CA LEU A 161 6.13 11.59 -5.87
C LEU A 161 5.04 10.65 -6.39
N HIS A 162 4.79 10.63 -7.71
CA HIS A 162 3.82 9.72 -8.31
C HIS A 162 4.14 8.23 -8.10
N SER A 163 5.40 7.88 -7.82
CA SER A 163 5.80 6.52 -7.50
C SER A 163 5.47 6.12 -6.05
N TYR A 164 5.16 7.09 -5.21
CA TYR A 164 4.83 6.90 -3.80
C TYR A 164 3.39 7.25 -3.45
N HIS A 165 2.76 8.11 -4.26
CA HIS A 165 1.40 8.57 -4.00
C HIS A 165 0.38 7.53 -4.47
N VAL A 166 -0.27 6.90 -3.52
CA VAL A 166 -1.28 5.85 -3.75
C VAL A 166 -2.59 6.21 -3.07
N PRO A 167 -3.73 5.77 -3.60
CA PRO A 167 -5.00 5.92 -2.92
C PRO A 167 -5.11 4.94 -1.75
N MET A 168 -5.87 5.34 -0.72
CA MET A 168 -6.32 4.45 0.34
C MET A 168 -7.83 4.60 0.55
N ILE A 169 -8.52 3.48 0.69
CA ILE A 169 -9.96 3.40 0.93
C ILE A 169 -10.20 2.59 2.20
N ILE A 170 -10.98 3.13 3.12
CA ILE A 170 -11.48 2.41 4.30
C ILE A 170 -12.99 2.25 4.12
N TYR A 171 -13.46 1.00 4.15
CA TYR A 171 -14.85 0.65 4.03
C TYR A 171 -15.27 -0.32 5.12
N GLY A 172 -16.20 0.10 5.96
CA GLY A 172 -16.73 -0.71 7.07
C GLY A 172 -18.25 -0.69 7.04
N PRO A 173 -18.91 -1.70 6.46
CA PRO A 173 -20.38 -1.70 6.34
C PRO A 173 -21.08 -1.64 7.70
N GLY A 174 -20.58 -2.31 8.73
CA GLY A 174 -21.12 -2.28 10.09
C GLY A 174 -20.64 -1.09 10.93
N LEU A 175 -19.79 -0.23 10.41
CA LEU A 175 -19.36 0.99 11.08
C LEU A 175 -20.19 2.19 10.62
N ASN A 176 -20.61 3.03 11.57
CA ASN A 176 -21.30 4.30 11.25
C ASN A 176 -20.29 5.34 10.73
N ILE A 177 -19.62 5.03 9.61
CA ILE A 177 -18.69 5.93 8.94
C ILE A 177 -19.44 6.64 7.82
N PHE A 178 -19.50 7.97 7.89
CA PHE A 178 -20.03 8.77 6.78
C PHE A 178 -19.02 8.83 5.64
N PRO A 179 -19.47 8.69 4.38
CA PRO A 179 -18.60 8.85 3.23
C PRO A 179 -17.94 10.24 3.25
N SER A 180 -16.63 10.26 3.19
CA SER A 180 -15.83 11.50 3.18
C SER A 180 -14.56 11.29 2.37
N VAL A 181 -14.03 12.37 1.82
CA VAL A 181 -12.74 12.39 1.14
C VAL A 181 -11.77 13.16 2.01
N HIS A 182 -10.63 12.55 2.26
CA HIS A 182 -9.55 13.10 3.06
C HIS A 182 -8.36 13.37 2.15
N SER A 183 -7.78 14.56 2.27
CA SER A 183 -6.61 15.00 1.49
C SER A 183 -5.33 15.11 2.32
N GLU A 184 -5.41 14.65 3.55
CA GLU A 184 -4.28 14.63 4.49
C GLU A 184 -3.20 13.66 4.02
N ILE A 185 -1.94 14.06 4.21
CA ILE A 185 -0.81 13.17 3.94
C ILE A 185 -0.67 12.16 5.07
N ILE A 186 -0.78 10.91 4.70
CA ILE A 186 -0.54 9.75 5.57
C ILE A 186 0.52 8.86 4.92
N SER A 187 1.17 8.03 5.72
CA SER A 187 2.11 7.02 5.25
C SER A 187 1.55 5.62 5.45
N GLU A 188 1.95 4.65 4.65
CA GLU A 188 1.54 3.25 4.84
C GLU A 188 1.87 2.71 6.24
N ILE A 189 2.94 3.19 6.86
CA ILE A 189 3.28 2.80 8.23
C ILE A 189 2.25 3.29 9.27
N ASP A 190 1.41 4.27 8.92
CA ASP A 190 0.35 4.81 9.75
C ASP A 190 -0.92 3.94 9.73
N ILE A 191 -1.05 3.01 8.75
CA ILE A 191 -2.27 2.22 8.53
C ILE A 191 -2.60 1.36 9.74
N PHE A 192 -1.69 0.47 10.15
CA PHE A 192 -1.98 -0.46 11.26
C PHE A 192 -2.24 0.24 12.59
N PRO A 193 -1.45 1.23 13.05
CA PRO A 193 -1.76 1.97 14.28
C PRO A 193 -3.15 2.61 14.24
N SER A 194 -3.53 3.17 13.08
CA SER A 194 -4.82 3.83 12.91
C SER A 194 -5.99 2.86 12.89
N ILE A 195 -5.86 1.74 12.16
CA ILE A 195 -6.90 0.72 12.09
C ILE A 195 -7.11 0.02 13.43
N PHE A 196 -6.04 -0.30 14.16
CA PHE A 196 -6.17 -0.91 15.48
C PHE A 196 -6.86 0.04 16.47
N SER A 197 -6.54 1.32 16.39
CA SER A 197 -7.21 2.35 17.18
C SER A 197 -8.69 2.48 16.81
N LEU A 198 -9.01 2.53 15.51
CA LEU A 198 -10.39 2.60 15.00
C LEU A 198 -11.24 1.42 15.49
N LEU A 199 -10.66 0.23 15.51
CA LEU A 199 -11.32 -1.00 15.96
C LEU A 199 -11.24 -1.23 17.47
N ASN A 200 -10.65 -0.30 18.23
CA ASN A 200 -10.39 -0.44 19.67
C ASN A 200 -9.60 -1.72 20.01
N ILE A 201 -8.69 -2.15 19.13
CA ILE A 201 -7.78 -3.26 19.39
C ILE A 201 -6.61 -2.76 20.24
N PRO A 202 -6.44 -3.24 21.46
CA PRO A 202 -5.30 -2.84 22.30
C PRO A 202 -3.98 -3.20 21.61
N HIS A 203 -3.10 -2.23 21.45
CA HIS A 203 -1.81 -2.43 20.80
C HIS A 203 -0.73 -1.52 21.38
N GLU A 204 0.52 -1.98 21.28
CA GLU A 204 1.71 -1.15 21.49
C GLU A 204 2.31 -0.85 20.12
N ASN A 205 2.49 0.42 19.81
CA ASN A 205 3.09 0.84 18.56
C ASN A 205 4.62 0.88 18.69
N HIS A 206 5.30 -0.08 18.07
CA HIS A 206 6.76 -0.14 17.97
C HIS A 206 7.29 0.32 16.60
N SER A 207 6.43 0.91 15.78
CA SER A 207 6.80 1.48 14.49
C SER A 207 6.96 3.00 14.56
N LEU A 208 7.39 3.61 13.46
CA LEU A 208 7.37 5.07 13.29
C LEU A 208 6.01 5.60 12.81
N GLY A 209 5.04 4.71 12.60
CA GLY A 209 3.69 5.07 12.19
C GLY A 209 2.90 5.76 13.29
N ARG A 210 1.96 6.60 12.91
CA ARG A 210 1.08 7.37 13.78
C ARG A 210 -0.37 6.92 13.58
N ASN A 211 -1.21 7.20 14.60
CA ASN A 211 -2.64 7.16 14.39
C ASN A 211 -3.11 8.48 13.73
N PHE A 212 -3.33 8.46 12.41
CA PHE A 212 -3.77 9.64 11.67
C PHE A 212 -5.23 10.05 11.98
N LEU A 213 -6.00 9.19 12.63
CA LEU A 213 -7.40 9.48 12.98
C LEU A 213 -7.53 10.29 14.26
N GLU A 214 -6.51 10.28 15.14
CA GLU A 214 -6.62 10.88 16.49
C GLU A 214 -6.21 12.35 16.56
N ASN A 215 -5.32 12.83 15.69
CA ASN A 215 -4.79 14.18 15.88
C ASN A 215 -4.55 14.95 14.56
N PRO A 216 -5.60 15.57 14.01
CA PRO A 216 -5.49 16.36 12.78
C PRO A 216 -4.65 17.64 12.91
N LYS A 217 -4.20 18.01 14.12
CA LYS A 217 -3.42 19.24 14.36
C LYS A 217 -1.90 19.06 14.26
N THR A 218 -1.40 17.83 14.23
CA THR A 218 0.03 17.59 13.97
C THR A 218 0.32 17.70 12.48
N GLU A 219 1.47 18.24 12.13
CA GLU A 219 1.90 18.31 10.73
C GLU A 219 1.91 16.91 10.13
N GLN A 220 1.10 16.74 9.09
CA GLN A 220 0.96 15.46 8.41
C GLN A 220 2.09 15.35 7.40
N LEU A 221 2.78 14.23 7.46
CA LEU A 221 3.95 13.99 6.65
C LEU A 221 4.06 12.50 6.29
N ALA A 222 4.73 12.22 5.18
CA ALA A 222 5.15 10.87 4.82
C ALA A 222 6.67 10.86 4.58
N PHE A 223 7.34 9.85 5.16
CA PHE A 223 8.74 9.60 4.92
C PHE A 223 8.90 8.76 3.67
N LEU A 224 9.83 9.15 2.80
CA LEU A 224 10.12 8.50 1.52
C LEU A 224 11.56 8.04 1.49
N PHE A 225 11.79 6.86 0.91
CA PHE A 225 13.12 6.31 0.70
C PHE A 225 13.22 5.62 -0.66
N SER A 226 14.22 5.96 -1.43
CA SER A 226 14.57 5.30 -2.69
C SER A 226 15.78 4.41 -2.51
N ALA A 227 15.58 3.10 -2.59
CA ALA A 227 16.69 2.13 -2.49
C ALA A 227 17.67 2.23 -3.67
N SER A 228 17.18 2.58 -4.87
CA SER A 228 18.01 2.70 -6.08
C SER A 228 18.95 3.89 -6.05
N SER A 229 18.49 5.06 -5.59
CA SER A 229 19.29 6.27 -5.51
C SER A 229 19.90 6.52 -4.13
N GLN A 230 19.53 5.71 -3.12
CA GLN A 230 19.91 5.90 -1.71
C GLN A 230 19.51 7.27 -1.16
N ARG A 231 18.49 7.90 -1.75
CA ARG A 231 17.94 9.18 -1.32
C ARG A 231 16.76 8.96 -0.40
N TYR A 232 16.54 9.89 0.49
CA TYR A 232 15.40 9.90 1.39
C TYR A 232 14.84 11.31 1.55
N GLY A 233 13.62 11.42 2.00
CA GLY A 233 12.95 12.70 2.13
C GLY A 233 11.69 12.64 2.96
N LEU A 234 11.06 13.80 3.08
CA LEU A 234 9.74 13.98 3.67
C LEU A 234 8.86 14.79 2.74
N VAL A 235 7.61 14.40 2.67
CA VAL A 235 6.56 15.20 2.02
C VAL A 235 5.54 15.66 3.07
N THR A 236 5.15 16.92 2.99
CA THR A 236 4.08 17.55 3.75
C THR A 236 3.10 18.23 2.78
N ASN A 237 2.03 18.80 3.28
CA ASN A 237 1.07 19.56 2.45
C ASN A 237 1.66 20.82 1.79
N SER A 238 2.86 21.25 2.15
CA SER A 238 3.45 22.48 1.64
C SER A 238 4.88 22.35 1.15
N GLN A 239 5.55 21.25 1.46
CA GLN A 239 6.97 21.08 1.18
C GLN A 239 7.28 19.63 0.85
N TYR A 240 8.11 19.43 -0.16
CA TYR A 240 8.73 18.15 -0.49
C TYR A 240 10.25 18.30 -0.39
N LEU A 241 10.81 17.70 0.64
CA LEU A 241 12.23 17.74 0.94
C LEU A 241 12.90 16.46 0.51
N ILE A 242 14.01 16.56 -0.22
CA ILE A 242 14.82 15.43 -0.68
C ILE A 242 16.26 15.62 -0.23
N HIS A 243 16.80 14.70 0.54
CA HIS A 243 18.23 14.67 0.84
C HIS A 243 19.04 14.14 -0.34
N SER A 244 20.00 14.95 -0.78
CA SER A 244 21.05 14.56 -1.74
C SER A 244 22.21 13.91 -1.01
N THR A 245 22.54 14.40 0.21
CA THR A 245 23.48 13.82 1.18
C THR A 245 22.92 14.03 2.58
N LYS A 246 23.61 13.59 3.63
CA LYS A 246 23.18 13.88 5.01
C LYS A 246 23.11 15.38 5.33
N GLU A 247 23.94 16.17 4.67
CA GLU A 247 24.14 17.59 4.97
C GLU A 247 23.48 18.52 3.95
N SER A 248 23.06 17.99 2.80
CA SER A 248 22.44 18.79 1.74
C SER A 248 21.10 18.23 1.31
N TYR A 249 20.13 19.10 1.12
CA TYR A 249 18.79 18.78 0.67
C TYR A 249 18.27 19.82 -0.29
N ASN A 250 17.34 19.40 -1.14
CA ASN A 250 16.57 20.26 -2.02
C ASN A 250 15.11 20.29 -1.55
N LEU A 251 14.45 21.39 -1.79
CA LEU A 251 13.09 21.64 -1.34
C LEU A 251 12.20 22.05 -2.51
N PHE A 252 11.05 21.39 -2.66
CA PHE A 252 10.12 21.63 -3.75
C PHE A 252 8.68 21.81 -3.24
N ASP A 253 7.83 22.39 -4.07
CA ASP A 253 6.40 22.34 -3.88
C ASP A 253 5.90 20.93 -4.26
N PRO A 254 5.23 20.20 -3.36
CA PRO A 254 4.71 18.84 -3.65
C PRO A 254 3.63 18.83 -4.72
N PHE A 255 3.01 19.96 -5.03
CA PHE A 255 1.97 20.11 -6.05
C PHE A 255 2.48 20.66 -7.37
N ASP A 256 3.75 21.03 -7.47
CA ASP A 256 4.36 21.43 -8.74
C ASP A 256 4.59 20.21 -9.62
N ILE A 257 3.69 20.00 -10.58
CA ILE A 257 3.73 18.91 -11.56
C ILE A 257 4.49 19.27 -12.84
N SER A 258 5.24 20.36 -12.84
CA SER A 258 6.03 20.77 -14.00
C SER A 258 7.20 19.81 -14.25
N SER A 259 7.67 19.73 -15.48
CA SER A 259 8.85 18.92 -15.85
C SER A 259 10.17 19.47 -15.28
N SER A 260 10.14 20.69 -14.74
CA SER A 260 11.28 21.38 -14.14
C SER A 260 10.81 22.15 -12.92
N PRO A 261 10.51 21.45 -11.80
CA PRO A 261 10.00 22.08 -10.60
C PRO A 261 11.02 23.08 -10.05
N ILE A 262 10.51 24.21 -9.57
CA ILE A 262 11.34 25.29 -9.00
C ILE A 262 11.71 24.87 -7.57
N GLU A 263 12.98 24.96 -7.26
CA GLU A 263 13.46 24.75 -5.89
C GLU A 263 13.03 25.91 -4.99
N LEU A 264 12.45 25.57 -3.84
CA LEU A 264 12.01 26.57 -2.86
C LEU A 264 13.17 27.05 -2.01
N GLU A 265 13.06 28.28 -1.49
CA GLU A 265 14.05 28.83 -0.57
C GLU A 265 14.06 28.09 0.78
N ILE A 266 15.26 27.92 1.33
CA ILE A 266 15.47 27.32 2.64
C ILE A 266 14.99 28.28 3.73
N SER A 267 14.27 27.76 4.71
CA SER A 267 13.74 28.48 5.86
C SER A 267 13.99 27.69 7.15
N SER A 268 13.80 28.30 8.31
CA SER A 268 13.88 27.59 9.58
C SER A 268 12.89 26.42 9.68
N LYS A 269 11.74 26.51 9.00
CA LYS A 269 10.77 25.41 8.93
C LYS A 269 11.35 24.25 8.13
N SER A 270 11.99 24.49 6.99
CA SER A 270 12.61 23.43 6.17
C SER A 270 13.84 22.83 6.84
N GLU A 271 14.60 23.58 7.63
CA GLU A 271 15.70 23.05 8.44
C GLU A 271 15.21 22.07 9.52
N ASN A 272 14.10 22.38 10.17
CA ASN A 272 13.45 21.46 11.10
C ASN A 272 12.96 20.18 10.39
N LEU A 273 12.39 20.33 9.20
CA LEU A 273 11.91 19.19 8.39
C LEU A 273 13.10 18.31 7.95
N ALA A 274 14.24 18.90 7.57
CA ALA A 274 15.45 18.17 7.23
C ALA A 274 16.02 17.39 8.42
N THR A 275 16.02 18.00 9.61
CA THR A 275 16.43 17.35 10.86
C THR A 275 15.49 16.16 11.16
N LEU A 276 14.18 16.36 11.04
CA LEU A 276 13.19 15.31 11.24
C LEU A 276 13.36 14.17 10.24
N SER A 277 13.58 14.48 8.96
CA SER A 277 13.83 13.50 7.90
C SER A 277 15.04 12.62 8.20
N THR A 278 16.14 13.23 8.63
CA THR A 278 17.33 12.51 9.06
C THR A 278 17.05 11.63 10.28
N GLY A 279 16.27 12.16 11.24
CA GLY A 279 15.82 11.41 12.42
C GLY A 279 15.02 10.16 12.05
N PHE A 280 14.07 10.27 11.12
CA PHE A 280 13.32 9.11 10.59
C PHE A 280 14.26 8.07 9.96
N TYR A 281 15.15 8.51 9.09
CA TYR A 281 16.09 7.63 8.41
C TYR A 281 16.98 6.85 9.38
N GLU A 282 17.61 7.55 10.32
CA GLU A 282 18.52 6.91 11.29
C GLU A 282 17.74 6.02 12.28
N THR A 283 16.55 6.42 12.71
CA THR A 283 15.71 5.60 13.58
C THR A 283 15.25 4.32 12.88
N ALA A 284 14.82 4.40 11.62
CA ALA A 284 14.44 3.22 10.84
C ALA A 284 15.63 2.25 10.68
N ARG A 285 16.82 2.77 10.43
CA ARG A 285 18.06 1.96 10.36
C ARG A 285 18.38 1.29 11.69
N TYR A 286 18.24 2.02 12.79
CA TYR A 286 18.46 1.48 14.14
C TYR A 286 17.46 0.38 14.46
N LEU A 287 16.17 0.61 14.22
CA LEU A 287 15.12 -0.38 14.47
C LEU A 287 15.34 -1.66 13.65
N ARG A 288 15.70 -1.53 12.39
CA ARG A 288 16.06 -2.69 11.55
C ARG A 288 17.24 -3.47 12.15
N TYR A 289 18.26 -2.79 12.61
CA TYR A 289 19.43 -3.41 13.25
C TYR A 289 19.08 -4.07 14.58
N ALA A 290 18.35 -3.35 15.45
CA ALA A 290 17.94 -3.85 16.76
C ALA A 290 17.02 -5.06 16.64
N ASN A 291 16.01 -5.00 15.78
CA ASN A 291 15.08 -6.10 15.56
C ASN A 291 15.76 -7.36 15.00
N SER A 292 16.71 -7.20 14.08
CA SER A 292 17.47 -8.34 13.52
C SER A 292 18.34 -9.06 14.56
N ARG A 293 18.66 -8.40 15.68
CA ARG A 293 19.50 -8.95 16.75
C ARG A 293 18.74 -9.27 18.03
N GLY A 294 17.42 -9.07 18.06
CA GLY A 294 16.63 -9.28 19.26
C GLY A 294 17.01 -8.33 20.41
N ILE A 295 17.60 -7.18 20.12
CA ILE A 295 17.93 -6.16 21.10
C ILE A 295 16.62 -5.44 21.47
N LYS A 296 16.22 -5.57 22.73
CA LYS A 296 15.04 -4.90 23.29
C LYS A 296 15.40 -3.51 23.79
#